data_97bbb51e3d7be0952c65a2ace47b225b
#
_entry.id   97bbb51e3d7be0952c65a2ace47b225b
#
_cell.length_a   1.000
_cell.length_b   1.000
_cell.length_c   1.000
_cell.angle_alpha   90.00
_cell.angle_beta   90.00
_cell.angle_gamma   90.00
#
_symmetry.space_group_name_H-M   'P 1'
#
loop_
_entity.id
_entity.type
_entity.pdbx_description
1 polymer ?
#
loop_
_entity_poly.entity_id
_entity_poly.type
_entity_poly.pdbx_seq_one_letter_code
_entity_poly.pdbx_strand_id
1 'polypeptide(L)'
;MSVDRTENKNGRKGLAQVGYCLKYLMNFLRPYKGGLILGLLMVVVANITFAVMPVVEGEMTTQLFSDGEAILKGVEGAHVHFDVIFGIMGTLVIIYIIKTVSQLITAVFLTRVLQQAMCDIRNALQKKIQRLPVRYFDDHAFGDVLSCVTNDVDTLSNALQETLQRVLAAILTFIFVIGMMFYIHTILACIAILIIPLSLIVTRFFVTRSQKLFDTQQETLGELNGTITEMYGGFNEIILYNRQKMALDKFHDVNDRMRKASFRAQFASSLISPCISLITYLIIGSVAVTGCLFVMNGTLLLGNLQAFVRYIWQINDPLSQISQLSSQVQSAFAAMGRIFNLMDEEEEVQNGKVKIRPDKVRGEVTFDHVVFGYDDETLMRDVNFQAKPGKMVAIVGPTGAGKTTLMNLLLRFYDVKGGAIKIDGIDIRDMNREELRQLFSLVLQDTWLFKGSIYDNIHYGRLTARKDEVISAAKMANVHHFIKTLTGGYNFEINEESSNISQGEKQLLTIARAILKDPRIIILDEATSSVDTRLEKMLQDAMHKVMDGRTSFVIAHRLSTVRNADLILVVDHGDIVEQGTHEELLAKKGVYENLYHSGTSLANHQPVC
;
A
#
# COMPACT_ATOMS: atom_id res chain seq x y z
N MET A 1 16.32 -5.87 -20.32
CA MET A 1 16.14 -4.65 -21.16
C MET A 1 14.68 -4.17 -21.07
N SER A 2 14.14 -4.04 -19.83
CA SER A 2 12.73 -3.67 -19.53
C SER A 2 12.61 -2.39 -18.69
N VAL A 3 13.67 -1.60 -18.56
CA VAL A 3 13.70 -0.38 -17.71
C VAL A 3 13.16 0.86 -18.43
N ASP A 4 12.96 0.82 -19.75
CA ASP A 4 12.73 2.03 -20.57
C ASP A 4 11.25 2.42 -20.79
N ARG A 5 10.28 1.58 -20.42
CA ARG A 5 8.84 1.93 -20.59
C ARG A 5 8.21 2.63 -19.39
N THR A 6 8.79 2.49 -18.19
CA THR A 6 8.33 3.17 -16.97
C THR A 6 8.79 4.63 -16.88
N GLU A 7 9.88 5.00 -17.53
CA GLU A 7 10.38 6.39 -17.52
C GLU A 7 9.56 7.37 -18.37
N ASN A 8 8.81 6.93 -19.36
CA ASN A 8 8.12 7.84 -20.28
C ASN A 8 6.70 8.28 -19.82
N LYS A 9 6.09 7.62 -18.82
CA LYS A 9 4.89 8.15 -18.13
C LYS A 9 5.25 9.14 -17.00
N ASN A 10 6.48 9.12 -16.50
CA ASN A 10 6.99 10.02 -15.45
C ASN A 10 7.42 11.43 -15.93
N GLY A 11 7.20 11.77 -17.18
CA GLY A 11 7.63 13.03 -17.78
C GLY A 11 6.80 14.29 -17.42
N ARG A 12 5.83 14.23 -16.49
CA ARG A 12 5.18 15.42 -15.96
C ARG A 12 6.03 16.02 -14.85
N LYS A 13 6.97 16.89 -15.21
CA LYS A 13 7.88 17.55 -14.30
C LYS A 13 7.14 18.31 -13.19
N GLY A 14 7.39 17.94 -11.94
CA GLY A 14 7.18 18.68 -10.69
C GLY A 14 5.80 19.33 -10.48
N LEU A 15 5.60 20.55 -10.93
CA LEU A 15 4.39 21.35 -10.66
C LEU A 15 3.09 20.78 -11.30
N ALA A 16 3.19 20.17 -12.47
CA ALA A 16 2.02 19.57 -13.14
C ALA A 16 1.53 18.31 -12.43
N GLN A 17 2.43 17.51 -11.88
CA GLN A 17 2.10 16.32 -11.08
C GLN A 17 1.48 16.71 -9.74
N VAL A 18 2.01 17.75 -9.09
CA VAL A 18 1.41 18.30 -7.86
C VAL A 18 -0.01 18.78 -8.10
N GLY A 19 -0.26 19.53 -9.18
CA GLY A 19 -1.60 20.00 -9.55
C GLY A 19 -2.58 18.86 -9.82
N TYR A 20 -2.11 17.79 -10.47
CA TYR A 20 -2.90 16.59 -10.72
C TYR A 20 -3.29 15.88 -9.41
N CYS A 21 -2.32 15.61 -8.54
CA CYS A 21 -2.55 14.98 -7.24
C CYS A 21 -3.51 15.79 -6.36
N LEU A 22 -3.35 17.11 -6.33
CA LEU A 22 -4.26 18.00 -5.58
C LEU A 22 -5.68 17.98 -6.13
N LYS A 23 -5.84 17.99 -7.46
CA LYS A 23 -7.16 17.91 -8.10
C LYS A 23 -7.87 16.60 -7.75
N TYR A 24 -7.14 15.49 -7.78
CA TYR A 24 -7.68 14.18 -7.43
C TYR A 24 -8.09 14.12 -5.96
N LEU A 25 -7.24 14.59 -5.05
CA LEU A 25 -7.52 14.67 -3.62
C LEU A 25 -8.75 15.55 -3.33
N MET A 26 -8.88 16.70 -4.04
CA MET A 26 -10.04 17.58 -3.90
C MET A 26 -11.35 16.91 -4.28
N ASN A 27 -11.36 15.95 -5.21
CA ASN A 27 -12.56 15.20 -5.55
C ASN A 27 -13.05 14.36 -4.35
N PHE A 28 -12.14 13.75 -3.58
CA PHE A 28 -12.48 13.01 -2.36
C PHE A 28 -12.84 13.90 -1.18
N LEU A 29 -12.30 15.11 -1.11
CA LEU A 29 -12.62 16.08 -0.06
C LEU A 29 -13.94 16.84 -0.34
N ARG A 30 -14.35 16.96 -1.60
CA ARG A 30 -15.54 17.72 -2.03
C ARG A 30 -16.85 17.32 -1.35
N PRO A 31 -17.16 16.04 -1.07
CA PRO A 31 -18.36 15.65 -0.33
C PRO A 31 -18.40 16.24 1.08
N TYR A 32 -17.25 16.49 1.69
CA TYR A 32 -17.08 16.94 3.07
C TYR A 32 -16.78 18.44 3.20
N LYS A 33 -17.05 19.23 2.15
CA LYS A 33 -16.74 20.67 2.07
C LYS A 33 -17.24 21.49 3.26
N GLY A 34 -18.40 21.15 3.83
CA GLY A 34 -18.95 21.87 4.97
C GLY A 34 -18.06 21.77 6.22
N GLY A 35 -17.62 20.56 6.56
CA GLY A 35 -16.69 20.34 7.67
C GLY A 35 -15.30 20.94 7.40
N LEU A 36 -14.83 20.87 6.15
CA LEU A 36 -13.56 21.46 5.74
C LEU A 36 -13.59 22.99 5.89
N ILE A 37 -14.62 23.66 5.37
CA ILE A 37 -14.78 25.12 5.46
C ILE A 37 -14.88 25.56 6.93
N LEU A 38 -15.67 24.86 7.75
CA LEU A 38 -15.79 25.18 9.17
C LEU A 38 -14.43 25.02 9.89
N GLY A 39 -13.73 23.91 9.64
CA GLY A 39 -12.40 23.70 10.20
C GLY A 39 -11.41 24.79 9.82
N LEU A 40 -11.35 25.16 8.53
CA LEU A 40 -10.47 26.21 8.02
C LEU A 40 -10.84 27.59 8.59
N LEU A 41 -12.12 27.91 8.73
CA LEU A 41 -12.58 29.15 9.35
C LEU A 41 -12.15 29.23 10.80
N MET A 42 -12.26 28.13 11.55
CA MET A 42 -11.82 28.08 12.95
C MET A 42 -10.30 28.18 13.10
N VAL A 43 -9.51 27.71 12.13
CA VAL A 43 -8.06 27.98 12.07
C VAL A 43 -7.79 29.48 11.97
N VAL A 44 -8.53 30.19 11.11
CA VAL A 44 -8.40 31.66 10.98
C VAL A 44 -8.72 32.35 12.30
N VAL A 45 -9.86 32.03 12.93
CA VAL A 45 -10.26 32.59 14.24
C VAL A 45 -9.19 32.33 15.31
N ALA A 46 -8.67 31.11 15.41
CA ALA A 46 -7.63 30.75 16.37
C ALA A 46 -6.34 31.55 16.15
N ASN A 47 -5.97 31.82 14.89
CA ASN A 47 -4.76 32.59 14.59
C ASN A 47 -4.95 34.10 14.79
N ILE A 48 -6.13 34.65 14.52
CA ILE A 48 -6.44 36.06 14.86
C ILE A 48 -6.36 36.26 16.39
N THR A 49 -7.01 35.39 17.17
CA THR A 49 -6.95 35.48 18.65
C THR A 49 -5.52 35.32 19.15
N PHE A 50 -4.71 34.43 18.52
CA PHE A 50 -3.31 34.25 18.86
C PHE A 50 -2.45 35.49 18.60
N ALA A 51 -2.74 36.24 17.52
CA ALA A 51 -2.03 37.47 17.18
C ALA A 51 -2.44 38.66 18.05
N VAL A 52 -3.69 38.71 18.55
CA VAL A 52 -4.17 39.80 19.41
C VAL A 52 -3.69 39.66 20.85
N MET A 53 -3.49 38.44 21.32
CA MET A 53 -3.12 38.14 22.73
C MET A 53 -1.95 38.96 23.27
N PRO A 54 -0.78 39.09 22.60
CA PRO A 54 0.35 39.83 23.14
C PRO A 54 0.06 41.32 23.39
N VAL A 55 -0.84 41.92 22.62
CA VAL A 55 -1.23 43.33 22.82
C VAL A 55 -2.03 43.48 24.10
N VAL A 56 -3.02 42.61 24.35
CA VAL A 56 -3.84 42.63 25.57
C VAL A 56 -3.00 42.30 26.82
N GLU A 57 -2.03 41.34 26.70
CA GLU A 57 -1.03 41.10 27.76
C GLU A 57 -0.19 42.36 28.03
N GLY A 58 0.17 43.10 26.96
CA GLY A 58 0.93 44.34 27.05
C GLY A 58 0.14 45.48 27.71
N GLU A 59 -1.17 45.58 27.48
CA GLU A 59 -2.02 46.56 28.17
C GLU A 59 -1.96 46.41 29.68
N MET A 60 -1.98 45.17 30.21
CA MET A 60 -1.82 44.90 31.62
C MET A 60 -0.47 45.39 32.15
N THR A 61 0.61 45.16 31.39
CA THR A 61 1.95 45.63 31.76
C THR A 61 2.05 47.17 31.74
N THR A 62 1.40 47.80 30.76
CA THR A 62 1.36 49.27 30.67
C THR A 62 0.63 49.85 31.85
N GLN A 63 -0.52 49.28 32.24
CA GLN A 63 -1.30 49.75 33.41
C GLN A 63 -0.50 49.60 34.73
N LEU A 64 0.12 48.43 34.94
CA LEU A 64 0.96 48.21 36.11
C LEU A 64 2.15 49.19 36.18
N PHE A 65 2.76 49.49 35.02
CA PHE A 65 3.87 50.44 34.97
C PHE A 65 3.40 51.84 35.27
N SER A 66 2.27 52.31 34.70
CA SER A 66 1.71 53.63 34.95
C SER A 66 1.29 53.85 36.42
N ASP A 67 0.68 52.84 37.02
CA ASP A 67 0.29 52.88 38.42
C ASP A 67 1.50 52.89 39.37
N GLY A 68 2.54 52.09 39.03
CA GLY A 68 3.80 52.05 39.76
C GLY A 68 4.56 53.38 39.67
N GLU A 69 4.57 54.02 38.48
CA GLU A 69 5.20 55.33 38.28
C GLU A 69 4.48 56.43 39.08
N ALA A 70 3.14 56.41 39.12
CA ALA A 70 2.33 57.33 39.91
C ALA A 70 2.62 57.20 41.41
N ILE A 71 2.76 55.98 41.91
CA ILE A 71 3.10 55.68 43.32
C ILE A 71 4.54 56.19 43.62
N LEU A 72 5.50 55.91 42.74
CA LEU A 72 6.91 56.34 42.93
C LEU A 72 7.07 57.87 42.90
N LYS A 73 6.24 58.56 42.12
CA LYS A 73 6.22 60.03 42.05
C LYS A 73 5.49 60.69 43.23
N GLY A 74 4.94 59.91 44.13
CA GLY A 74 4.25 60.42 45.33
C GLY A 74 2.94 61.14 45.03
N VAL A 75 2.23 60.79 43.97
CA VAL A 75 0.91 61.37 43.61
C VAL A 75 -0.08 61.02 44.71
N GLU A 76 -0.76 62.00 45.32
CA GLU A 76 -1.77 61.77 46.37
C GLU A 76 -2.92 60.87 45.81
N GLY A 77 -3.17 59.75 46.49
CA GLY A 77 -4.21 58.80 46.12
C GLY A 77 -3.75 57.77 45.07
N ALA A 78 -2.47 57.75 44.67
CA ALA A 78 -1.96 56.75 43.74
C ALA A 78 -2.03 55.33 44.38
N HIS A 79 -2.71 54.41 43.72
CA HIS A 79 -2.82 53.00 44.08
C HIS A 79 -2.88 52.15 42.81
N VAL A 80 -2.66 50.84 42.98
CA VAL A 80 -2.80 49.92 41.85
C VAL A 80 -4.27 49.72 41.54
N HIS A 81 -4.67 49.99 40.27
CA HIS A 81 -6.06 49.83 39.83
C HIS A 81 -6.36 48.36 39.49
N PHE A 82 -6.61 47.57 40.56
CA PHE A 82 -6.92 46.16 40.44
C PHE A 82 -8.18 45.87 39.62
N ASP A 83 -9.16 46.75 39.64
CA ASP A 83 -10.40 46.69 38.84
C ASP A 83 -10.11 46.65 37.33
N VAL A 84 -9.21 47.54 36.87
CA VAL A 84 -8.76 47.57 35.45
C VAL A 84 -7.98 46.30 35.11
N ILE A 85 -7.05 45.90 36.00
CA ILE A 85 -6.23 44.69 35.81
C ILE A 85 -7.10 43.44 35.74
N PHE A 86 -8.11 43.30 36.62
CA PHE A 86 -9.05 42.19 36.58
C PHE A 86 -9.93 42.24 35.30
N GLY A 87 -10.28 43.43 34.79
CA GLY A 87 -10.97 43.57 33.52
C GLY A 87 -10.15 43.06 32.34
N ILE A 88 -8.85 43.45 32.25
CA ILE A 88 -7.92 42.97 31.23
C ILE A 88 -7.71 41.45 31.35
N MET A 89 -7.55 40.94 32.58
CA MET A 89 -7.40 39.51 32.82
C MET A 89 -8.64 38.71 32.41
N GLY A 90 -9.85 39.24 32.68
CA GLY A 90 -11.10 38.67 32.19
C GLY A 90 -11.16 38.60 30.64
N THR A 91 -10.73 39.69 29.96
CA THR A 91 -10.62 39.73 28.49
C THR A 91 -9.65 38.68 27.98
N LEU A 92 -8.48 38.52 28.60
CA LEU A 92 -7.51 37.49 28.24
C LEU A 92 -8.10 36.08 28.39
N VAL A 93 -8.80 35.79 29.49
CA VAL A 93 -9.46 34.49 29.69
C VAL A 93 -10.47 34.21 28.57
N ILE A 94 -11.27 35.19 28.17
CA ILE A 94 -12.23 35.06 27.07
C ILE A 94 -11.49 34.75 25.77
N ILE A 95 -10.42 35.48 25.45
CA ILE A 95 -9.60 35.25 24.23
C ILE A 95 -9.01 33.85 24.25
N TYR A 96 -8.49 33.37 25.37
CA TYR A 96 -7.96 32.03 25.53
C TYR A 96 -9.03 30.96 25.33
N ILE A 97 -10.25 31.17 25.88
CA ILE A 97 -11.37 30.26 25.69
C ILE A 97 -11.75 30.20 24.20
N ILE A 98 -11.89 31.35 23.52
CA ILE A 98 -12.20 31.40 22.07
C ILE A 98 -11.14 30.66 21.26
N LYS A 99 -9.86 30.90 21.53
CA LYS A 99 -8.75 30.22 20.87
C LYS A 99 -8.82 28.69 21.07
N THR A 100 -8.98 28.26 22.35
CA THR A 100 -8.99 26.82 22.67
C THR A 100 -10.21 26.11 22.06
N VAL A 101 -11.39 26.72 22.12
CA VAL A 101 -12.60 26.18 21.51
C VAL A 101 -12.46 26.13 19.99
N SER A 102 -11.90 27.17 19.36
CA SER A 102 -11.63 27.17 17.92
C SER A 102 -10.64 26.09 17.51
N GLN A 103 -9.58 25.87 18.28
CA GLN A 103 -8.62 24.80 18.05
C GLN A 103 -9.26 23.40 18.22
N LEU A 104 -10.11 23.21 19.24
CA LEU A 104 -10.84 21.97 19.46
C LEU A 104 -11.79 21.67 18.29
N ILE A 105 -12.57 22.66 17.86
CA ILE A 105 -13.47 22.52 16.70
C ILE A 105 -12.66 22.17 15.43
N THR A 106 -11.55 22.88 15.19
CA THR A 106 -10.63 22.58 14.10
C THR A 106 -10.15 21.13 14.13
N ALA A 107 -9.63 20.68 15.28
CA ALA A 107 -9.11 19.33 15.44
C ALA A 107 -10.18 18.27 15.13
N VAL A 108 -11.38 18.43 15.70
CA VAL A 108 -12.48 17.46 15.52
C VAL A 108 -12.96 17.43 14.07
N PHE A 109 -13.28 18.59 13.47
CA PHE A 109 -13.87 18.64 12.14
C PHE A 109 -12.84 18.29 11.05
N LEU A 110 -11.62 18.82 11.13
CA LEU A 110 -10.61 18.57 10.11
C LEU A 110 -10.17 17.09 10.14
N THR A 111 -9.92 16.53 11.35
CA THR A 111 -9.57 15.10 11.47
C THR A 111 -10.70 14.21 10.94
N ARG A 112 -11.97 14.52 11.29
CA ARG A 112 -13.12 13.76 10.80
C ARG A 112 -13.23 13.78 9.27
N VAL A 113 -13.09 14.95 8.65
CA VAL A 113 -13.12 15.10 7.19
C VAL A 113 -11.99 14.33 6.53
N LEU A 114 -10.77 14.46 7.03
CA LEU A 114 -9.61 13.78 6.48
C LEU A 114 -9.73 12.25 6.62
N GLN A 115 -10.16 11.75 7.78
CA GLN A 115 -10.33 10.30 7.99
C GLN A 115 -11.43 9.71 7.11
N GLN A 116 -12.54 10.43 6.89
CA GLN A 116 -13.57 9.99 5.96
C GLN A 116 -13.07 9.95 4.52
N ALA A 117 -12.35 10.98 4.08
CA ALA A 117 -11.75 10.99 2.74
C ALA A 117 -10.73 9.85 2.55
N MET A 118 -9.92 9.54 3.59
CA MET A 118 -9.00 8.39 3.53
C MET A 118 -9.75 7.05 3.47
N CYS A 119 -10.85 6.91 4.19
CA CYS A 119 -11.72 5.74 4.08
C CYS A 119 -12.26 5.56 2.65
N ASP A 120 -12.73 6.66 2.03
CA ASP A 120 -13.22 6.62 0.65
C ASP A 120 -12.12 6.27 -0.35
N ILE A 121 -10.89 6.78 -0.16
CA ILE A 121 -9.72 6.42 -0.98
C ILE A 121 -9.41 4.93 -0.83
N ARG A 122 -9.35 4.37 0.40
CA ARG A 122 -9.13 2.93 0.62
C ARG A 122 -10.21 2.08 -0.05
N ASN A 123 -11.47 2.47 0.08
CA ASN A 123 -12.59 1.78 -0.55
C ASN A 123 -12.50 1.83 -2.09
N ALA A 124 -12.10 2.97 -2.66
CA ALA A 124 -11.91 3.12 -4.10
C ALA A 124 -10.73 2.27 -4.60
N LEU A 125 -9.59 2.28 -3.88
CA LEU A 125 -8.44 1.43 -4.17
C LEU A 125 -8.81 -0.05 -4.13
N GLN A 126 -9.51 -0.50 -3.08
CA GLN A 126 -9.93 -1.89 -2.94
C GLN A 126 -10.84 -2.34 -4.10
N LYS A 127 -11.79 -1.49 -4.50
CA LYS A 127 -12.62 -1.76 -5.67
C LYS A 127 -11.82 -1.79 -6.97
N LYS A 128 -10.84 -0.91 -7.09
CA LYS A 128 -9.95 -0.85 -8.26
C LYS A 128 -9.11 -2.12 -8.39
N ILE A 129 -8.46 -2.54 -7.31
CA ILE A 129 -7.63 -3.75 -7.27
C ILE A 129 -8.41 -4.98 -7.70
N GLN A 130 -9.67 -5.12 -7.25
CA GLN A 130 -10.52 -6.25 -7.64
C GLN A 130 -10.91 -6.27 -9.13
N ARG A 131 -10.70 -5.17 -9.84
CA ARG A 131 -11.03 -5.01 -11.27
C ARG A 131 -9.82 -4.93 -12.17
N LEU A 132 -8.62 -4.93 -11.60
CA LEU A 132 -7.39 -4.95 -12.39
C LEU A 132 -7.21 -6.29 -13.09
N PRO A 133 -6.64 -6.31 -14.30
CA PRO A 133 -6.29 -7.54 -14.99
C PRO A 133 -5.18 -8.30 -14.25
N VAL A 134 -5.15 -9.63 -14.38
CA VAL A 134 -4.10 -10.49 -13.78
C VAL A 134 -2.72 -10.05 -14.21
N ARG A 135 -2.56 -9.60 -15.46
CA ARG A 135 -1.30 -9.05 -15.98
C ARG A 135 -0.68 -7.99 -15.08
N TYR A 136 -1.50 -7.14 -14.46
CA TYR A 136 -0.99 -6.11 -13.54
C TYR A 136 -0.24 -6.72 -12.35
N PHE A 137 -0.76 -7.83 -11.81
CA PHE A 137 -0.14 -8.52 -10.67
C PHE A 137 1.08 -9.36 -11.07
N ASP A 138 1.15 -9.79 -12.33
CA ASP A 138 2.33 -10.49 -12.87
C ASP A 138 3.49 -9.50 -13.12
N ASP A 139 3.17 -8.25 -13.52
CA ASP A 139 4.14 -7.19 -13.80
C ASP A 139 4.60 -6.44 -12.53
N HIS A 140 3.88 -6.55 -11.41
CA HIS A 140 4.15 -5.81 -10.16
C HIS A 140 4.25 -6.75 -8.96
N ALA A 141 5.22 -6.52 -8.08
CA ALA A 141 5.32 -7.30 -6.85
C ALA A 141 4.09 -7.08 -5.96
N PHE A 142 3.50 -8.17 -5.48
CA PHE A 142 2.33 -8.12 -4.59
C PHE A 142 2.55 -7.23 -3.36
N GLY A 143 3.77 -7.23 -2.81
CA GLY A 143 4.16 -6.36 -1.70
C GLY A 143 4.04 -4.87 -2.01
N ASP A 144 4.34 -4.44 -3.24
CA ASP A 144 4.24 -3.03 -3.66
C ASP A 144 2.78 -2.60 -3.76
N VAL A 145 1.91 -3.45 -4.30
CA VAL A 145 0.47 -3.20 -4.37
C VAL A 145 -0.15 -3.11 -2.97
N LEU A 146 0.22 -4.03 -2.09
CA LEU A 146 -0.24 -4.03 -0.70
C LEU A 146 0.25 -2.78 0.05
N SER A 147 1.52 -2.41 -0.12
CA SER A 147 2.12 -1.21 0.48
C SER A 147 1.41 0.07 0.00
N CYS A 148 0.97 0.12 -1.26
CA CYS A 148 0.20 1.26 -1.77
C CYS A 148 -1.14 1.43 -1.03
N VAL A 149 -1.84 0.34 -0.74
CA VAL A 149 -3.15 0.39 -0.05
C VAL A 149 -3.02 0.67 1.44
N THR A 150 -1.95 0.22 2.07
CA THR A 150 -1.70 0.35 3.51
C THR A 150 -0.80 1.55 3.80
N ASN A 151 0.50 1.40 3.57
CA ASN A 151 1.52 2.36 3.98
C ASN A 151 1.39 3.73 3.27
N ASP A 152 1.07 3.76 1.96
CA ASP A 152 0.97 5.01 1.23
C ASP A 152 -0.28 5.80 1.63
N VAL A 153 -1.42 5.14 1.86
CA VAL A 153 -2.63 5.81 2.34
C VAL A 153 -2.42 6.32 3.77
N ASP A 154 -1.72 5.59 4.62
CA ASP A 154 -1.39 6.05 5.98
C ASP A 154 -0.38 7.21 5.97
N THR A 155 0.62 7.15 5.10
CA THR A 155 1.58 8.25 4.88
C THR A 155 0.85 9.52 4.42
N LEU A 156 -0.08 9.39 3.47
CA LEU A 156 -0.91 10.50 3.00
C LEU A 156 -1.81 11.03 4.13
N SER A 157 -2.46 10.16 4.89
CA SER A 157 -3.32 10.52 6.01
C SER A 157 -2.57 11.33 7.06
N ASN A 158 -1.42 10.83 7.51
CA ASN A 158 -0.60 11.46 8.54
C ASN A 158 -0.05 12.81 8.05
N ALA A 159 0.46 12.85 6.82
CA ALA A 159 0.97 14.08 6.24
C ALA A 159 -0.13 15.14 6.08
N LEU A 160 -1.34 14.78 5.65
CA LEU A 160 -2.44 15.74 5.52
C LEU A 160 -2.91 16.25 6.88
N GLN A 161 -3.03 15.39 7.89
CA GLN A 161 -3.45 15.80 9.23
C GLN A 161 -2.46 16.77 9.87
N GLU A 162 -1.18 16.44 9.84
CA GLU A 162 -0.16 17.26 10.46
C GLU A 162 0.20 18.48 9.63
N THR A 163 0.43 18.28 8.32
CA THR A 163 1.01 19.31 7.46
C THR A 163 -0.03 20.37 7.06
N LEU A 164 -1.26 19.97 6.70
CA LEU A 164 -2.27 20.93 6.25
C LEU A 164 -2.59 21.95 7.34
N GLN A 165 -2.83 21.47 8.57
CA GLN A 165 -3.14 22.35 9.69
C GLN A 165 -1.95 23.23 10.09
N ARG A 166 -0.73 22.65 10.17
CA ARG A 166 0.48 23.39 10.57
C ARG A 166 0.92 24.44 9.55
N VAL A 167 0.91 24.07 8.25
CA VAL A 167 1.27 25.00 7.17
C VAL A 167 0.30 26.15 7.10
N LEU A 168 -1.01 25.88 7.15
CA LEU A 168 -2.02 26.93 7.14
C LEU A 168 -1.91 27.84 8.37
N ALA A 169 -1.76 27.27 9.56
CA ALA A 169 -1.55 28.02 10.80
C ALA A 169 -0.28 28.88 10.70
N ALA A 170 0.84 28.35 10.21
CA ALA A 170 2.08 29.07 10.03
C ALA A 170 1.92 30.29 9.10
N ILE A 171 1.29 30.10 7.93
CA ILE A 171 1.03 31.19 6.99
C ILE A 171 0.16 32.29 7.61
N LEU A 172 -0.92 31.89 8.30
CA LEU A 172 -1.81 32.84 8.96
C LEU A 172 -1.11 33.57 10.13
N THR A 173 -0.30 32.85 10.93
CA THR A 173 0.53 33.44 11.96
C THR A 173 1.46 34.50 11.38
N PHE A 174 2.18 34.20 10.31
CA PHE A 174 3.04 35.20 9.65
C PHE A 174 2.26 36.44 9.21
N ILE A 175 1.09 36.26 8.55
CA ILE A 175 0.28 37.37 8.05
C ILE A 175 -0.23 38.22 9.22
N PHE A 176 -0.83 37.62 10.22
CA PHE A 176 -1.45 38.38 11.32
C PHE A 176 -0.43 38.98 12.27
N VAL A 177 0.63 38.23 12.64
CA VAL A 177 1.66 38.73 13.56
C VAL A 177 2.46 39.86 12.90
N ILE A 178 2.88 39.71 11.64
CA ILE A 178 3.56 40.79 10.93
C ILE A 178 2.66 42.01 10.76
N GLY A 179 1.38 41.80 10.42
CA GLY A 179 0.39 42.89 10.37
C GLY A 179 0.27 43.65 11.71
N MET A 180 0.20 42.93 12.83
CA MET A 180 0.14 43.53 14.17
C MET A 180 1.43 44.26 14.54
N MET A 181 2.61 43.75 14.16
CA MET A 181 3.88 44.42 14.39
C MET A 181 3.96 45.77 13.66
N PHE A 182 3.55 45.83 12.39
CA PHE A 182 3.48 47.09 11.64
C PHE A 182 2.45 48.07 12.19
N TYR A 183 1.30 47.54 12.70
CA TYR A 183 0.27 48.37 13.32
C TYR A 183 0.79 49.07 14.59
N ILE A 184 1.61 48.38 15.40
CA ILE A 184 2.13 48.94 16.66
C ILE A 184 3.29 49.93 16.39
N HIS A 185 4.35 49.51 15.67
CA HIS A 185 5.50 50.39 15.40
C HIS A 185 6.34 49.90 14.23
N THR A 186 6.38 50.69 13.15
CA THR A 186 7.01 50.30 11.86
C THR A 186 8.51 50.04 11.97
N ILE A 187 9.27 50.86 12.70
CA ILE A 187 10.73 50.70 12.79
C ILE A 187 11.08 49.42 13.54
N LEU A 188 10.42 49.11 14.66
CA LEU A 188 10.64 47.89 15.40
C LEU A 188 10.20 46.66 14.59
N ALA A 189 9.12 46.76 13.79
CA ALA A 189 8.68 45.71 12.89
C ALA A 189 9.78 45.40 11.83
N CYS A 190 10.38 46.41 11.23
CA CYS A 190 11.49 46.24 10.27
C CYS A 190 12.68 45.52 10.90
N ILE A 191 13.05 45.87 12.13
CA ILE A 191 14.17 45.21 12.86
C ILE A 191 13.78 43.73 13.15
N ALA A 192 12.58 43.49 13.62
CA ALA A 192 12.14 42.16 13.99
C ALA A 192 12.00 41.22 12.76
N ILE A 193 11.55 41.73 11.62
CA ILE A 193 11.40 40.94 10.38
C ILE A 193 12.73 40.45 9.83
N LEU A 194 13.85 41.07 10.20
CA LEU A 194 15.20 40.59 9.82
C LEU A 194 15.48 39.16 10.30
N ILE A 195 14.72 38.66 11.27
CA ILE A 195 14.81 37.25 11.70
C ILE A 195 14.53 36.30 10.53
N ILE A 196 13.61 36.62 9.61
CA ILE A 196 13.19 35.76 8.51
C ILE A 196 14.34 35.50 7.54
N PRO A 197 14.94 36.50 6.89
CA PRO A 197 16.03 36.27 5.95
C PRO A 197 17.29 35.69 6.63
N LEU A 198 17.62 36.11 7.86
CA LEU A 198 18.76 35.55 8.59
C LEU A 198 18.54 34.05 8.94
N SER A 199 17.36 33.68 9.42
CA SER A 199 17.03 32.28 9.71
C SER A 199 17.02 31.43 8.44
N LEU A 200 16.53 31.96 7.30
CA LEU A 200 16.56 31.25 6.02
C LEU A 200 17.98 31.00 5.53
N ILE A 201 18.89 31.99 5.68
CA ILE A 201 20.31 31.84 5.31
C ILE A 201 20.96 30.73 6.15
N VAL A 202 20.75 30.75 7.47
CA VAL A 202 21.30 29.74 8.38
C VAL A 202 20.72 28.37 8.07
N THR A 203 19.40 28.26 7.94
CA THR A 203 18.73 27.00 7.60
C THR A 203 19.28 26.43 6.27
N ARG A 204 19.36 27.24 5.23
CA ARG A 204 19.91 26.83 3.93
C ARG A 204 21.34 26.33 4.04
N PHE A 205 22.19 27.04 4.79
CA PHE A 205 23.58 26.64 5.00
C PHE A 205 23.70 25.27 5.66
N PHE A 206 22.96 25.03 6.77
CA PHE A 206 23.03 23.76 7.48
C PHE A 206 22.34 22.64 6.71
N VAL A 207 21.19 22.87 6.11
CA VAL A 207 20.48 21.86 5.32
C VAL A 207 21.33 21.37 4.15
N THR A 208 21.95 22.26 3.39
CA THR A 208 22.81 21.86 2.27
C THR A 208 24.02 21.03 2.73
N ARG A 209 24.58 21.34 3.91
CA ARG A 209 25.69 20.57 4.50
C ARG A 209 25.24 19.23 5.07
N SER A 210 24.12 19.19 5.73
CA SER A 210 23.60 17.97 6.38
C SER A 210 23.02 16.97 5.38
N GLN A 211 22.58 17.40 4.19
CA GLN A 211 22.01 16.53 3.17
C GLN A 211 22.90 15.32 2.86
N LYS A 212 24.18 15.56 2.57
CA LYS A 212 25.15 14.47 2.30
C LYS A 212 25.31 13.50 3.48
N LEU A 213 25.19 14.00 4.71
CA LEU A 213 25.28 13.18 5.91
C LEU A 213 24.03 12.31 6.08
N PHE A 214 22.86 12.86 5.74
CA PHE A 214 21.60 12.09 5.71
C PHE A 214 21.61 11.04 4.60
N ASP A 215 22.13 11.36 3.41
CA ASP A 215 22.28 10.39 2.32
C ASP A 215 23.15 9.20 2.77
N THR A 216 24.31 9.48 3.40
CA THR A 216 25.18 8.44 3.96
C THR A 216 24.48 7.64 5.09
N GLN A 217 23.71 8.30 5.94
CA GLN A 217 22.93 7.62 6.98
C GLN A 217 21.89 6.67 6.35
N GLN A 218 21.20 7.11 5.32
CA GLN A 218 20.18 6.31 4.63
C GLN A 218 20.79 5.09 3.91
N GLU A 219 21.94 5.29 3.26
CA GLU A 219 22.70 4.21 2.62
C GLU A 219 23.14 3.15 3.65
N THR A 220 23.72 3.60 4.77
CA THR A 220 24.16 2.71 5.84
C THR A 220 22.98 2.01 6.54
N LEU A 221 21.82 2.66 6.65
CA LEU A 221 20.59 2.05 7.15
C LEU A 221 20.09 0.94 6.22
N GLY A 222 20.17 1.17 4.90
CA GLY A 222 19.86 0.15 3.90
C GLY A 222 20.77 -1.07 4.03
N GLU A 223 22.08 -0.85 4.22
CA GLU A 223 23.06 -1.94 4.44
C GLU A 223 22.79 -2.71 5.75
N LEU A 224 22.43 -1.99 6.82
CA LEU A 224 22.06 -2.61 8.10
C LEU A 224 20.81 -3.49 7.95
N ASN A 225 19.77 -2.98 7.30
CA ASN A 225 18.55 -3.72 7.06
C ASN A 225 18.82 -4.96 6.16
N GLY A 226 19.63 -4.81 5.12
CA GLY A 226 20.05 -5.92 4.27
C GLY A 226 20.79 -7.00 5.07
N THR A 227 21.73 -6.61 5.95
CA THR A 227 22.46 -7.52 6.82
C THR A 227 21.52 -8.26 7.79
N ILE A 228 20.55 -7.56 8.38
CA ILE A 228 19.56 -8.17 9.27
C ILE A 228 18.72 -9.20 8.49
N THR A 229 18.22 -8.83 7.31
CA THR A 229 17.41 -9.72 6.47
C THR A 229 18.20 -10.97 6.06
N GLU A 230 19.48 -10.82 5.67
CA GLU A 230 20.37 -11.93 5.34
C GLU A 230 20.56 -12.88 6.55
N MET A 231 20.78 -12.32 7.75
CA MET A 231 20.97 -13.12 8.97
C MET A 231 19.71 -13.88 9.40
N TYR A 232 18.54 -13.24 9.30
CA TYR A 232 17.28 -13.92 9.63
C TYR A 232 16.86 -14.92 8.57
N GLY A 233 17.08 -14.61 7.28
CA GLY A 233 16.83 -15.54 6.18
C GLY A 233 17.73 -16.77 6.22
N GLY A 234 19.03 -16.60 6.59
CA GLY A 234 20.00 -17.66 6.72
C GLY A 234 20.21 -18.15 8.16
N PHE A 235 19.21 -17.99 9.06
CA PHE A 235 19.38 -18.30 10.48
C PHE A 235 19.72 -19.77 10.75
N ASN A 236 19.07 -20.69 10.06
CA ASN A 236 19.32 -22.13 10.20
C ASN A 236 20.74 -22.50 9.76
N GLU A 237 21.22 -21.91 8.67
CA GLU A 237 22.57 -22.12 8.14
C GLU A 237 23.64 -21.59 9.10
N ILE A 238 23.40 -20.38 9.67
CA ILE A 238 24.30 -19.78 10.66
C ILE A 238 24.45 -20.69 11.86
N ILE A 239 23.37 -21.28 12.35
CA ILE A 239 23.39 -22.23 13.48
C ILE A 239 24.06 -23.54 13.07
N LEU A 240 23.64 -24.13 11.94
CA LEU A 240 24.14 -25.43 11.46
C LEU A 240 25.66 -25.42 11.27
N TYR A 241 26.21 -24.34 10.74
CA TYR A 241 27.64 -24.19 10.50
C TYR A 241 28.41 -23.54 11.65
N ASN A 242 27.79 -23.29 12.81
CA ASN A 242 28.39 -22.61 13.98
C ASN A 242 29.07 -21.27 13.64
N ARG A 243 28.41 -20.45 12.81
CA ARG A 243 28.93 -19.15 12.34
C ARG A 243 28.32 -17.92 13.05
N GLN A 244 27.69 -18.11 14.22
CA GLN A 244 27.03 -17.04 14.98
C GLN A 244 27.99 -15.89 15.31
N LYS A 245 29.25 -16.19 15.70
CA LYS A 245 30.24 -15.15 16.00
C LYS A 245 30.56 -14.31 14.77
N MET A 246 30.80 -14.95 13.63
CA MET A 246 31.09 -14.24 12.37
C MET A 246 29.92 -13.36 11.93
N ALA A 247 28.67 -13.85 12.04
CA ALA A 247 27.48 -13.09 11.76
C ALA A 247 27.35 -11.86 12.69
N LEU A 248 27.57 -12.06 13.99
CA LEU A 248 27.51 -10.99 14.98
C LEU A 248 28.62 -9.94 14.76
N ASP A 249 29.83 -10.35 14.41
CA ASP A 249 30.92 -9.42 14.09
C ASP A 249 30.59 -8.57 12.86
N LYS A 250 30.01 -9.18 11.79
CA LYS A 250 29.51 -8.45 10.61
C LYS A 250 28.44 -7.44 10.98
N PHE A 251 27.47 -7.85 11.82
CA PHE A 251 26.42 -6.95 12.31
C PHE A 251 26.99 -5.78 13.11
N HIS A 252 27.93 -6.04 14.02
CA HIS A 252 28.56 -5.01 14.84
C HIS A 252 29.30 -3.97 13.99
N ASP A 253 30.03 -4.39 12.94
CA ASP A 253 30.72 -3.46 12.04
C ASP A 253 29.73 -2.53 11.34
N VAL A 254 28.67 -3.08 10.73
CA VAL A 254 27.65 -2.28 10.02
C VAL A 254 26.90 -1.38 11.01
N ASN A 255 26.53 -1.89 12.19
CA ASN A 255 25.85 -1.11 13.21
C ASN A 255 26.72 0.04 13.75
N ASP A 256 28.04 -0.17 13.89
CA ASP A 256 28.94 0.89 14.33
C ASP A 256 29.12 1.97 13.26
N ARG A 257 29.13 1.60 11.96
CA ARG A 257 29.09 2.56 10.85
C ARG A 257 27.79 3.35 10.85
N MET A 258 26.64 2.68 11.04
CA MET A 258 25.33 3.32 11.16
C MET A 258 25.28 4.30 12.34
N ARG A 259 25.78 3.90 13.50
CA ARG A 259 25.87 4.77 14.69
C ARG A 259 26.67 6.05 14.39
N LYS A 260 27.83 5.92 13.71
CA LYS A 260 28.67 7.07 13.34
C LYS A 260 28.00 7.98 12.31
N ALA A 261 27.36 7.41 11.29
CA ALA A 261 26.62 8.13 10.27
C ALA A 261 25.42 8.90 10.88
N SER A 262 24.63 8.22 11.71
CA SER A 262 23.49 8.80 12.41
C SER A 262 23.91 9.94 13.34
N PHE A 263 24.98 9.75 14.12
CA PHE A 263 25.49 10.79 15.02
C PHE A 263 25.85 12.06 14.23
N ARG A 264 26.60 11.91 13.12
CA ARG A 264 27.02 13.07 12.31
C ARG A 264 25.84 13.79 11.67
N ALA A 265 24.90 13.04 11.10
CA ALA A 265 23.70 13.61 10.49
C ALA A 265 22.83 14.33 11.52
N GLN A 266 22.57 13.68 12.65
CA GLN A 266 21.74 14.24 13.72
C GLN A 266 22.41 15.44 14.38
N PHE A 267 23.72 15.40 14.64
CA PHE A 267 24.47 16.52 15.20
C PHE A 267 24.40 17.75 14.29
N ALA A 268 24.66 17.57 12.98
CA ALA A 268 24.58 18.67 12.02
C ALA A 268 23.17 19.29 11.95
N SER A 269 22.14 18.46 11.96
CA SER A 269 20.74 18.90 11.98
C SER A 269 20.36 19.60 13.27
N SER A 270 20.83 19.10 14.41
CA SER A 270 20.51 19.65 15.72
C SER A 270 21.12 21.05 15.96
N LEU A 271 22.15 21.46 15.19
CA LEU A 271 22.73 22.79 15.27
C LEU A 271 21.81 23.88 14.70
N ILE A 272 20.84 23.54 13.86
CA ILE A 272 19.93 24.51 13.23
C ILE A 272 19.17 25.30 14.30
N SER A 273 18.53 24.60 15.24
CA SER A 273 17.71 25.25 16.27
C SER A 273 18.49 26.19 17.19
N PRO A 274 19.65 25.83 17.77
CA PRO A 274 20.48 26.76 18.55
C PRO A 274 20.95 27.99 17.75
N CYS A 275 21.30 27.82 16.48
CA CYS A 275 21.73 28.96 15.64
C CYS A 275 20.56 29.91 15.35
N ILE A 276 19.36 29.40 15.08
CA ILE A 276 18.16 30.23 14.92
C ILE A 276 17.84 30.94 16.25
N SER A 277 17.93 30.24 17.38
CA SER A 277 17.70 30.83 18.71
C SER A 277 18.70 31.96 19.00
N LEU A 278 19.98 31.81 18.62
CA LEU A 278 20.97 32.87 18.76
C LEU A 278 20.57 34.13 17.99
N ILE A 279 20.15 33.97 16.72
CA ILE A 279 19.65 35.09 15.90
C ILE A 279 18.43 35.72 16.59
N THR A 280 17.50 34.91 17.06
CA THR A 280 16.29 35.36 17.78
C THR A 280 16.66 36.22 18.99
N TYR A 281 17.60 35.79 19.84
CA TYR A 281 18.04 36.55 21.00
C TYR A 281 18.76 37.86 20.63
N LEU A 282 19.58 37.87 19.57
CA LEU A 282 20.22 39.09 19.09
C LEU A 282 19.19 40.10 18.59
N ILE A 283 18.16 39.65 17.88
CA ILE A 283 17.07 40.52 17.42
C ILE A 283 16.22 41.02 18.57
N ILE A 284 15.89 40.16 19.55
CA ILE A 284 15.18 40.56 20.78
C ILE A 284 15.99 41.63 21.50
N GLY A 285 17.31 41.45 21.69
CA GLY A 285 18.18 42.44 22.28
C GLY A 285 18.18 43.78 21.53
N SER A 286 18.24 43.74 20.19
CA SER A 286 18.18 44.94 19.36
C SER A 286 16.84 45.65 19.46
N VAL A 287 15.71 44.90 19.45
CA VAL A 287 14.34 45.42 19.64
C VAL A 287 14.16 45.97 21.02
N ALA A 288 14.69 45.31 22.08
CA ALA A 288 14.60 45.76 23.44
C ALA A 288 15.34 47.10 23.65
N VAL A 289 16.60 47.20 23.19
CA VAL A 289 17.38 48.45 23.32
C VAL A 289 16.71 49.59 22.55
N THR A 290 16.36 49.39 21.28
CA THR A 290 15.69 50.40 20.46
C THR A 290 14.30 50.76 21.00
N GLY A 291 13.56 49.75 21.46
CA GLY A 291 12.21 49.91 22.04
C GLY A 291 12.23 50.67 23.35
N CYS A 292 13.23 50.43 24.21
CA CYS A 292 13.40 51.21 25.46
C CYS A 292 13.67 52.70 25.15
N LEU A 293 14.47 52.99 24.11
CA LEU A 293 14.67 54.39 23.69
C LEU A 293 13.35 55.05 23.24
N PHE A 294 12.48 54.32 22.52
CA PHE A 294 11.18 54.84 22.12
C PHE A 294 10.22 54.98 23.29
N VAL A 295 10.28 54.08 24.29
CA VAL A 295 9.48 54.19 25.53
C VAL A 295 9.93 55.41 26.33
N MET A 296 11.26 55.64 26.47
CA MET A 296 11.78 56.82 27.20
C MET A 296 11.41 58.13 26.51
N ASN A 297 11.30 58.14 25.16
CA ASN A 297 10.84 59.29 24.41
C ASN A 297 9.32 59.45 24.34
N GLY A 298 8.58 58.58 25.02
CA GLY A 298 7.09 58.60 25.05
C GLY A 298 6.40 58.23 23.78
N THR A 299 7.10 57.68 22.79
CA THR A 299 6.58 57.31 21.46
C THR A 299 6.07 55.85 21.39
N LEU A 300 6.38 55.02 22.40
CA LEU A 300 5.96 53.65 22.52
C LEU A 300 5.54 53.35 23.97
N LEU A 301 4.46 52.56 24.14
CA LEU A 301 4.05 52.05 25.47
C LEU A 301 4.90 50.83 25.85
N LEU A 302 5.19 50.67 27.14
CA LEU A 302 6.00 49.55 27.65
C LEU A 302 5.36 48.17 27.28
N GLY A 303 4.05 48.07 27.39
CA GLY A 303 3.34 46.87 27.01
C GLY A 303 3.44 46.51 25.52
N ASN A 304 3.53 47.54 24.65
CA ASN A 304 3.75 47.31 23.23
C ASN A 304 5.16 46.73 22.96
N LEU A 305 6.17 47.16 23.70
CA LEU A 305 7.50 46.56 23.64
C LEU A 305 7.48 45.08 24.07
N GLN A 306 6.77 44.78 25.15
CA GLN A 306 6.56 43.39 25.57
C GLN A 306 5.86 42.55 24.47
N ALA A 307 4.83 43.10 23.83
CA ALA A 307 4.14 42.44 22.71
C ALA A 307 5.11 42.12 21.54
N PHE A 308 6.04 43.04 21.20
CA PHE A 308 7.07 42.79 20.19
C PHE A 308 7.97 41.61 20.53
N VAL A 309 8.43 41.47 21.77
CA VAL A 309 9.21 40.30 22.19
C VAL A 309 8.43 39.00 22.01
N ARG A 310 7.13 39.00 22.35
CA ARG A 310 6.24 37.85 22.14
C ARG A 310 6.05 37.53 20.65
N TYR A 311 5.88 38.54 19.81
CA TYR A 311 5.74 38.35 18.35
C TYR A 311 6.99 37.75 17.70
N ILE A 312 8.19 38.14 18.14
CA ILE A 312 9.42 37.54 17.63
C ILE A 312 9.45 36.03 17.92
N TRP A 313 9.02 35.60 19.10
CA TRP A 313 8.91 34.18 19.43
C TRP A 313 7.84 33.48 18.59
N GLN A 314 6.67 34.10 18.39
CA GLN A 314 5.60 33.53 17.56
C GLN A 314 6.02 33.33 16.09
N ILE A 315 6.92 34.15 15.56
CA ILE A 315 7.49 34.00 14.20
C ILE A 315 8.55 32.89 14.18
N ASN A 316 9.31 32.72 15.25
CA ASN A 316 10.40 31.75 15.30
C ASN A 316 9.89 30.29 15.26
N ASP A 317 8.76 29.96 15.89
CA ASP A 317 8.23 28.60 15.96
C ASP A 317 7.96 27.99 14.58
N PRO A 318 7.21 28.61 13.67
CA PRO A 318 7.00 28.10 12.32
C PRO A 318 8.31 27.96 11.51
N LEU A 319 9.27 28.89 11.67
CA LEU A 319 10.56 28.85 10.98
C LEU A 319 11.37 27.60 11.34
N SER A 320 11.38 27.22 12.62
CA SER A 320 12.11 26.04 13.09
C SER A 320 11.52 24.71 12.56
N GLN A 321 10.22 24.70 12.22
CA GLN A 321 9.50 23.50 11.74
C GLN A 321 9.51 23.32 10.21
N ILE A 322 9.88 24.35 9.43
CA ILE A 322 9.83 24.31 7.94
C ILE A 322 10.54 23.09 7.35
N SER A 323 11.71 22.73 7.91
CA SER A 323 12.48 21.58 7.39
C SER A 323 11.73 20.25 7.53
N GLN A 324 11.07 20.03 8.67
CA GLN A 324 10.28 18.81 8.92
C GLN A 324 9.04 18.76 8.04
N LEU A 325 8.34 19.89 7.90
CA LEU A 325 7.17 19.99 7.03
C LEU A 325 7.51 19.72 5.57
N SER A 326 8.67 20.17 5.08
CA SER A 326 9.09 19.94 3.70
C SER A 326 9.25 18.45 3.38
N SER A 327 9.85 17.66 4.27
CA SER A 327 10.03 16.23 4.06
C SER A 327 8.68 15.46 4.10
N GLN A 328 7.79 15.81 5.01
CA GLN A 328 6.45 15.23 5.09
C GLN A 328 5.62 15.53 3.83
N VAL A 329 5.70 16.76 3.32
CA VAL A 329 5.02 17.17 2.07
C VAL A 329 5.56 16.37 0.89
N GLN A 330 6.87 16.19 0.76
CA GLN A 330 7.47 15.38 -0.31
C GLN A 330 7.02 13.92 -0.24
N SER A 331 7.03 13.32 0.95
CA SER A 331 6.56 11.94 1.16
C SER A 331 5.08 11.78 0.81
N ALA A 332 4.24 12.76 1.18
CA ALA A 332 2.83 12.77 0.83
C ALA A 332 2.61 12.83 -0.69
N PHE A 333 3.35 13.66 -1.41
CA PHE A 333 3.24 13.74 -2.87
C PHE A 333 3.72 12.46 -3.55
N ALA A 334 4.77 11.82 -3.05
CA ALA A 334 5.24 10.54 -3.55
C ALA A 334 4.18 9.44 -3.35
N ALA A 335 3.59 9.36 -2.15
CA ALA A 335 2.50 8.43 -1.84
C ALA A 335 1.25 8.69 -2.70
N MET A 336 0.83 9.96 -2.85
CA MET A 336 -0.27 10.34 -3.75
C MET A 336 -0.01 9.91 -5.19
N GLY A 337 1.23 10.09 -5.67
CA GLY A 337 1.61 9.68 -7.03
C GLY A 337 1.38 8.18 -7.25
N ARG A 338 1.82 7.33 -6.33
CA ARG A 338 1.63 5.86 -6.41
C ARG A 338 0.13 5.48 -6.32
N ILE A 339 -0.60 6.05 -5.34
CA ILE A 339 -2.04 5.82 -5.16
C ILE A 339 -2.82 6.15 -6.44
N PHE A 340 -2.59 7.32 -7.01
CA PHE A 340 -3.38 7.76 -8.17
C PHE A 340 -2.95 7.09 -9.46
N ASN A 341 -1.67 6.72 -9.62
CA ASN A 341 -1.23 5.88 -10.73
C ASN A 341 -1.97 4.53 -10.72
N LEU A 342 -2.07 3.87 -9.55
CA LEU A 342 -2.84 2.63 -9.40
C LEU A 342 -4.33 2.83 -9.73
N MET A 343 -4.92 3.97 -9.34
CA MET A 343 -6.31 4.27 -9.63
C MET A 343 -6.58 4.57 -11.11
N ASP A 344 -5.57 5.02 -11.85
CA ASP A 344 -5.66 5.32 -13.29
C ASP A 344 -5.36 4.12 -14.18
N GLU A 345 -4.88 2.99 -13.61
CA GLU A 345 -4.64 1.78 -14.40
C GLU A 345 -5.92 1.29 -15.10
N GLU A 346 -5.77 0.66 -16.25
CA GLU A 346 -6.90 0.15 -17.02
C GLU A 346 -7.56 -1.04 -16.31
N GLU A 347 -8.87 -0.99 -16.16
CA GLU A 347 -9.64 -2.09 -15.57
C GLU A 347 -9.86 -3.20 -16.59
N GLU A 348 -10.00 -4.43 -16.11
CA GLU A 348 -10.37 -5.56 -16.94
C GLU A 348 -11.76 -5.34 -17.57
N VAL A 349 -11.83 -5.40 -18.91
CA VAL A 349 -13.08 -5.20 -19.64
C VAL A 349 -14.02 -6.39 -19.38
N GLN A 350 -15.16 -6.12 -18.74
CA GLN A 350 -16.14 -7.15 -18.39
C GLN A 350 -17.21 -7.40 -19.46
N ASN A 351 -17.36 -6.49 -20.42
CA ASN A 351 -18.46 -6.52 -21.37
C ASN A 351 -18.30 -7.63 -22.42
N GLY A 352 -19.30 -8.50 -22.51
CA GLY A 352 -19.47 -9.49 -23.58
C GLY A 352 -20.73 -9.17 -24.41
N LYS A 353 -20.70 -9.58 -25.68
CA LYS A 353 -21.87 -9.42 -26.59
C LYS A 353 -22.89 -10.52 -26.41
N VAL A 354 -22.44 -11.71 -25.92
CA VAL A 354 -23.23 -12.91 -25.80
C VAL A 354 -23.46 -13.25 -24.34
N LYS A 355 -24.72 -13.41 -23.93
CA LYS A 355 -25.06 -13.95 -22.59
C LYS A 355 -24.99 -15.46 -22.60
N ILE A 356 -24.25 -16.02 -21.66
CA ILE A 356 -24.09 -17.47 -21.49
C ILE A 356 -25.05 -17.97 -20.42
N ARG A 357 -25.65 -19.13 -20.68
CA ARG A 357 -26.35 -19.90 -19.65
C ARG A 357 -25.49 -21.10 -19.27
N PRO A 358 -24.83 -21.10 -18.10
CA PRO A 358 -23.91 -22.17 -17.70
C PRO A 358 -24.50 -23.58 -17.75
N ASP A 359 -25.80 -23.72 -17.48
CA ASP A 359 -26.55 -24.96 -17.53
C ASP A 359 -26.68 -25.55 -18.96
N LYS A 360 -26.58 -24.73 -20.01
CA LYS A 360 -26.69 -25.15 -21.41
C LYS A 360 -25.35 -25.40 -22.11
N VAL A 361 -24.25 -25.04 -21.47
CA VAL A 361 -22.90 -25.23 -22.02
C VAL A 361 -22.53 -26.71 -21.97
N ARG A 362 -22.10 -27.27 -23.11
CA ARG A 362 -21.63 -28.67 -23.22
C ARG A 362 -20.17 -28.80 -22.81
N GLY A 363 -19.38 -27.73 -22.98
CA GLY A 363 -17.98 -27.69 -22.61
C GLY A 363 -17.02 -28.15 -23.71
N GLU A 364 -17.38 -28.00 -24.98
CA GLU A 364 -16.45 -28.17 -26.08
C GLU A 364 -15.49 -26.98 -26.13
N VAL A 365 -14.18 -27.23 -26.15
CA VAL A 365 -13.16 -26.18 -26.19
C VAL A 365 -12.35 -26.32 -27.46
N THR A 366 -12.26 -25.24 -28.25
CA THR A 366 -11.45 -25.19 -29.47
C THR A 366 -10.46 -24.05 -29.40
N PHE A 367 -9.19 -24.34 -29.58
CA PHE A 367 -8.14 -23.38 -29.92
C PHE A 367 -7.98 -23.36 -31.43
N ASP A 368 -8.22 -22.23 -32.05
CA ASP A 368 -8.26 -22.06 -33.50
C ASP A 368 -7.15 -21.07 -33.91
N HIS A 369 -6.01 -21.62 -34.35
CA HIS A 369 -4.82 -20.88 -34.76
C HIS A 369 -4.39 -19.78 -33.78
N VAL A 370 -4.28 -20.10 -32.50
CA VAL A 370 -4.02 -19.14 -31.43
C VAL A 370 -2.57 -18.68 -31.45
N VAL A 371 -2.40 -17.35 -31.48
CA VAL A 371 -1.10 -16.66 -31.40
C VAL A 371 -1.08 -15.84 -30.11
N PHE A 372 -0.03 -16.01 -29.29
CA PHE A 372 0.10 -15.30 -28.02
C PHE A 372 1.56 -15.06 -27.63
N GLY A 373 1.76 -14.04 -26.81
CA GLY A 373 3.00 -13.71 -26.10
C GLY A 373 2.72 -12.63 -25.08
N TYR A 374 3.36 -12.67 -23.92
CA TYR A 374 3.16 -11.73 -22.82
C TYR A 374 3.54 -10.30 -23.21
N ASP A 375 4.69 -10.16 -23.91
CA ASP A 375 5.22 -8.90 -24.42
C ASP A 375 5.26 -8.91 -25.95
N ASP A 376 6.22 -8.23 -26.56
CA ASP A 376 6.41 -8.17 -28.00
C ASP A 376 6.91 -9.52 -28.58
N GLU A 377 7.51 -10.37 -27.73
CA GLU A 377 7.95 -11.71 -28.15
C GLU A 377 6.76 -12.67 -28.23
N THR A 378 6.68 -13.41 -29.33
CA THR A 378 5.65 -14.42 -29.55
C THR A 378 6.07 -15.73 -28.88
N LEU A 379 5.29 -16.19 -27.89
CA LEU A 379 5.50 -17.49 -27.24
C LEU A 379 4.78 -18.61 -27.98
N MET A 380 3.52 -18.40 -28.36
CA MET A 380 2.66 -19.34 -29.09
C MET A 380 2.44 -18.82 -30.50
N ARG A 381 2.79 -19.59 -31.52
CA ARG A 381 2.76 -19.17 -32.93
C ARG A 381 1.52 -19.67 -33.63
N ASP A 382 1.11 -20.93 -33.36
CA ASP A 382 -0.03 -21.57 -34.00
C ASP A 382 -0.57 -22.72 -33.14
N VAL A 383 -1.23 -22.39 -32.04
CA VAL A 383 -1.82 -23.41 -31.17
C VAL A 383 -3.22 -23.77 -31.68
N ASN A 384 -3.37 -25.03 -32.13
CA ASN A 384 -4.59 -25.54 -32.74
C ASN A 384 -4.96 -26.93 -32.21
N PHE A 385 -6.09 -27.05 -31.50
CA PHE A 385 -6.65 -28.31 -31.01
C PHE A 385 -8.14 -28.18 -30.64
N GLN A 386 -8.81 -29.33 -30.52
CA GLN A 386 -10.20 -29.42 -30.10
C GLN A 386 -10.36 -30.43 -28.94
N ALA A 387 -10.89 -29.98 -27.83
CA ALA A 387 -11.30 -30.81 -26.70
C ALA A 387 -12.81 -31.07 -26.75
N LYS A 388 -13.20 -32.34 -26.90
CA LYS A 388 -14.62 -32.75 -26.98
C LYS A 388 -15.28 -32.66 -25.56
N PRO A 389 -16.59 -32.41 -25.50
CA PRO A 389 -17.32 -32.38 -24.22
C PRO A 389 -17.13 -33.65 -23.40
N GLY A 390 -16.90 -33.49 -22.09
CA GLY A 390 -16.74 -34.59 -21.15
C GLY A 390 -15.46 -35.41 -21.29
N LYS A 391 -14.48 -34.94 -22.08
CA LYS A 391 -13.21 -35.62 -22.33
C LYS A 391 -12.07 -35.03 -21.52
N MET A 392 -11.10 -35.89 -21.18
CA MET A 392 -9.89 -35.51 -20.47
C MET A 392 -8.76 -35.19 -21.44
N VAL A 393 -8.21 -33.98 -21.33
CA VAL A 393 -7.05 -33.49 -22.08
C VAL A 393 -5.86 -33.40 -21.14
N ALA A 394 -4.83 -34.19 -21.37
CA ALA A 394 -3.56 -34.11 -20.65
C ALA A 394 -2.59 -33.18 -21.38
N ILE A 395 -1.97 -32.26 -20.65
CA ILE A 395 -0.96 -31.33 -21.16
C ILE A 395 0.38 -31.73 -20.57
N VAL A 396 1.31 -32.11 -21.42
CA VAL A 396 2.65 -32.58 -21.05
C VAL A 396 3.73 -31.74 -21.73
N GLY A 397 4.91 -31.66 -21.12
CA GLY A 397 6.04 -30.93 -21.67
C GLY A 397 7.01 -30.49 -20.57
N PRO A 398 8.22 -30.03 -20.91
CA PRO A 398 9.21 -29.57 -19.95
C PRO A 398 8.72 -28.34 -19.16
N THR A 399 9.41 -28.04 -18.06
CA THR A 399 9.16 -26.82 -17.29
C THR A 399 9.44 -25.60 -18.17
N GLY A 400 8.56 -24.60 -18.15
CA GLY A 400 8.70 -23.41 -19.02
C GLY A 400 8.15 -23.59 -20.44
N ALA A 401 7.63 -24.76 -20.81
CA ALA A 401 7.10 -25.02 -22.17
C ALA A 401 5.83 -24.22 -22.54
N GLY A 402 5.18 -23.53 -21.59
CA GLY A 402 3.95 -22.76 -21.85
C GLY A 402 2.64 -23.44 -21.38
N LYS A 403 2.72 -24.55 -20.61
CA LYS A 403 1.53 -25.28 -20.12
C LYS A 403 0.57 -24.41 -19.30
N THR A 404 1.08 -23.67 -18.33
CA THR A 404 0.30 -22.74 -17.49
C THR A 404 -0.24 -21.56 -18.31
N THR A 405 0.52 -21.09 -19.32
CA THR A 405 0.08 -20.03 -20.23
C THR A 405 -1.19 -20.44 -20.99
N LEU A 406 -1.24 -21.69 -21.48
CA LEU A 406 -2.40 -22.22 -22.19
C LEU A 406 -3.65 -22.20 -21.30
N MET A 407 -3.51 -22.53 -20.00
CA MET A 407 -4.60 -22.46 -19.03
C MET A 407 -5.02 -21.01 -18.73
N ASN A 408 -4.06 -20.09 -18.62
CA ASN A 408 -4.33 -18.67 -18.40
C ASN A 408 -5.11 -18.05 -19.56
N LEU A 409 -4.82 -18.47 -20.80
CA LEU A 409 -5.56 -18.05 -21.99
C LEU A 409 -6.99 -18.60 -21.99
N LEU A 410 -7.18 -19.86 -21.60
CA LEU A 410 -8.49 -20.48 -21.50
C LEU A 410 -9.40 -19.79 -20.46
N LEU A 411 -8.84 -19.37 -19.33
CA LEU A 411 -9.52 -18.57 -18.29
C LEU A 411 -9.70 -17.09 -18.68
N ARG A 412 -9.17 -16.71 -19.86
CA ARG A 412 -9.14 -15.33 -20.34
C ARG A 412 -8.53 -14.37 -19.32
N PHE A 413 -7.43 -14.79 -18.66
CA PHE A 413 -6.58 -13.89 -17.88
C PHE A 413 -5.78 -12.97 -18.81
N TYR A 414 -5.52 -13.44 -20.03
CA TYR A 414 -4.93 -12.73 -21.13
C TYR A 414 -5.77 -12.89 -22.39
N ASP A 415 -5.84 -11.88 -23.23
CA ASP A 415 -6.48 -11.96 -24.54
C ASP A 415 -5.44 -12.37 -25.61
N VAL A 416 -5.83 -13.20 -26.57
CA VAL A 416 -4.95 -13.69 -27.64
C VAL A 416 -4.61 -12.58 -28.64
N LYS A 417 -3.41 -12.63 -29.23
CA LYS A 417 -2.96 -11.68 -30.26
C LYS A 417 -3.48 -12.05 -31.67
N GLY A 418 -3.72 -13.34 -31.91
CA GLY A 418 -4.26 -13.85 -33.16
C GLY A 418 -5.04 -15.14 -32.93
N GLY A 419 -5.85 -15.54 -33.88
CA GLY A 419 -6.72 -16.70 -33.76
C GLY A 419 -7.88 -16.49 -32.81
N ALA A 420 -8.47 -17.58 -32.31
CA ALA A 420 -9.62 -17.54 -31.39
C ALA A 420 -9.62 -18.75 -30.45
N ILE A 421 -10.07 -18.55 -29.21
CA ILE A 421 -10.43 -19.62 -28.29
C ILE A 421 -11.95 -19.65 -28.20
N LYS A 422 -12.55 -20.80 -28.46
CA LYS A 422 -14.00 -20.94 -28.54
C LYS A 422 -14.49 -21.96 -27.52
N ILE A 423 -15.63 -21.68 -26.89
CA ILE A 423 -16.38 -22.63 -26.05
C ILE A 423 -17.73 -22.86 -26.72
N ASP A 424 -18.06 -24.10 -27.05
CA ASP A 424 -19.25 -24.49 -27.82
C ASP A 424 -19.43 -23.64 -29.11
N GLY A 425 -18.32 -23.30 -29.78
CA GLY A 425 -18.28 -22.50 -31.01
C GLY A 425 -18.33 -20.99 -30.84
N ILE A 426 -18.49 -20.48 -29.60
CA ILE A 426 -18.53 -19.03 -29.28
C ILE A 426 -17.15 -18.59 -28.82
N ASP A 427 -16.61 -17.50 -29.42
CA ASP A 427 -15.33 -16.92 -29.01
C ASP A 427 -15.43 -16.39 -27.58
N ILE A 428 -14.46 -16.73 -26.72
CA ILE A 428 -14.42 -16.28 -25.32
C ILE A 428 -14.33 -14.75 -25.18
N ARG A 429 -13.87 -14.04 -26.22
CA ARG A 429 -13.81 -12.56 -26.25
C ARG A 429 -15.20 -11.93 -26.37
N ASP A 430 -16.17 -12.65 -26.97
CA ASP A 430 -17.57 -12.20 -27.06
C ASP A 430 -18.39 -12.54 -25.83
N MET A 431 -17.84 -13.30 -24.88
CA MET A 431 -18.47 -13.67 -23.62
C MET A 431 -18.17 -12.64 -22.52
N ASN A 432 -19.11 -12.44 -21.59
CA ASN A 432 -18.82 -11.73 -20.34
C ASN A 432 -17.82 -12.54 -19.50
N ARG A 433 -16.79 -11.90 -18.95
CA ARG A 433 -15.71 -12.61 -18.22
C ARG A 433 -16.19 -13.30 -16.95
N GLU A 434 -17.14 -12.71 -16.22
CA GLU A 434 -17.72 -13.33 -15.03
C GLU A 434 -18.50 -14.58 -15.39
N GLU A 435 -19.35 -14.52 -16.44
CA GLU A 435 -20.13 -15.66 -16.92
C GLU A 435 -19.19 -16.76 -17.48
N LEU A 436 -18.13 -16.36 -18.20
CA LEU A 436 -17.11 -17.28 -18.69
C LEU A 436 -16.43 -18.03 -17.52
N ARG A 437 -15.95 -17.31 -16.52
CA ARG A 437 -15.24 -17.90 -15.37
C ARG A 437 -16.14 -18.75 -14.47
N GLN A 438 -17.46 -18.57 -14.53
CA GLN A 438 -18.41 -19.47 -13.85
C GLN A 438 -18.40 -20.88 -14.45
N LEU A 439 -18.05 -21.05 -15.73
CA LEU A 439 -17.97 -22.35 -16.38
C LEU A 439 -16.79 -23.20 -15.89
N PHE A 440 -15.79 -22.58 -15.28
CA PHE A 440 -14.53 -23.22 -14.89
C PHE A 440 -14.44 -23.48 -13.38
N SER A 441 -13.71 -24.50 -13.00
CA SER A 441 -13.06 -24.61 -11.72
C SER A 441 -11.58 -24.92 -11.89
N LEU A 442 -10.76 -24.38 -10.99
CA LEU A 442 -9.32 -24.48 -11.03
C LEU A 442 -8.81 -25.09 -9.72
N VAL A 443 -7.99 -26.13 -9.82
CA VAL A 443 -7.26 -26.73 -8.70
C VAL A 443 -5.78 -26.61 -9.02
N LEU A 444 -5.11 -25.66 -8.38
CA LEU A 444 -3.68 -25.39 -8.56
C LEU A 444 -2.81 -26.31 -7.69
N GLN A 445 -1.54 -26.41 -8.06
CA GLN A 445 -0.50 -27.05 -7.26
C GLN A 445 -0.36 -26.36 -5.89
N ASP A 446 -0.21 -25.04 -5.90
CA ASP A 446 -0.18 -24.21 -4.69
C ASP A 446 -1.61 -23.79 -4.33
N THR A 447 -2.20 -24.57 -3.46
CA THR A 447 -3.60 -24.39 -3.04
C THR A 447 -3.72 -23.27 -2.02
N TRP A 448 -4.64 -22.34 -2.26
CA TRP A 448 -4.96 -21.27 -1.34
C TRP A 448 -6.23 -21.53 -0.55
N LEU A 449 -6.14 -21.43 0.79
CA LEU A 449 -7.27 -21.44 1.71
C LEU A 449 -7.33 -20.10 2.46
N PHE A 450 -8.55 -19.62 2.64
CA PHE A 450 -8.78 -18.39 3.41
C PHE A 450 -8.75 -18.69 4.91
N LYS A 451 -8.30 -17.74 5.70
CA LYS A 451 -8.51 -17.77 7.15
C LYS A 451 -9.99 -17.86 7.46
N GLY A 452 -10.39 -18.82 8.28
CA GLY A 452 -11.78 -19.06 8.64
C GLY A 452 -12.08 -20.55 8.74
N SER A 453 -13.37 -20.91 8.82
CA SER A 453 -13.74 -22.31 9.01
C SER A 453 -13.50 -23.17 7.76
N ILE A 454 -13.31 -24.47 7.96
CA ILE A 454 -13.27 -25.43 6.84
C ILE A 454 -14.58 -25.39 6.06
N TYR A 455 -15.71 -25.22 6.76
CA TYR A 455 -17.02 -25.06 6.12
C TYR A 455 -17.01 -23.89 5.14
N ASP A 456 -16.58 -22.70 5.56
CA ASP A 456 -16.55 -21.49 4.72
C ASP A 456 -15.62 -21.68 3.51
N ASN A 457 -14.49 -22.33 3.71
CA ASN A 457 -13.55 -22.62 2.64
C ASN A 457 -14.12 -23.54 1.55
N ILE A 458 -14.89 -24.55 1.91
CA ILE A 458 -15.59 -25.41 0.92
C ILE A 458 -16.79 -24.66 0.32
N HIS A 459 -17.58 -23.98 1.15
CA HIS A 459 -18.77 -23.22 0.76
C HIS A 459 -18.46 -22.09 -0.23
N TYR A 460 -17.23 -21.58 -0.21
CA TYR A 460 -16.72 -20.58 -1.17
C TYR A 460 -16.91 -21.00 -2.64
N GLY A 461 -16.93 -22.31 -2.94
CA GLY A 461 -17.19 -22.82 -4.28
C GLY A 461 -18.58 -22.44 -4.81
N ARG A 462 -19.61 -22.42 -3.93
CA ARG A 462 -20.98 -22.00 -4.26
C ARG A 462 -21.69 -21.49 -3.00
N LEU A 463 -21.75 -20.17 -2.84
CA LEU A 463 -22.30 -19.52 -1.66
C LEU A 463 -23.80 -19.74 -1.43
N THR A 464 -24.52 -20.26 -2.43
CA THR A 464 -25.93 -20.63 -2.33
C THR A 464 -26.14 -22.09 -1.90
N ALA A 465 -25.06 -22.87 -1.71
CA ALA A 465 -25.15 -24.28 -1.35
C ALA A 465 -25.63 -24.48 0.10
N ARG A 466 -26.42 -25.52 0.30
CA ARG A 466 -26.86 -25.91 1.64
C ARG A 466 -25.79 -26.75 2.35
N LYS A 467 -25.90 -26.85 3.67
CA LYS A 467 -24.93 -27.57 4.51
C LYS A 467 -24.77 -29.05 4.12
N ASP A 468 -25.84 -29.69 3.73
CA ASP A 468 -25.83 -31.07 3.25
C ASP A 468 -25.04 -31.22 1.94
N GLU A 469 -25.11 -30.25 1.03
CA GLU A 469 -24.35 -30.24 -0.22
C GLU A 469 -22.84 -30.05 0.05
N VAL A 470 -22.48 -29.17 1.00
CA VAL A 470 -21.08 -28.98 1.43
C VAL A 470 -20.50 -30.26 2.00
N ILE A 471 -21.26 -30.94 2.87
CA ILE A 471 -20.86 -32.25 3.44
C ILE A 471 -20.75 -33.31 2.35
N SER A 472 -21.66 -33.34 1.38
CA SER A 472 -21.63 -34.27 0.24
C SER A 472 -20.38 -34.05 -0.61
N ALA A 473 -20.05 -32.81 -0.94
CA ALA A 473 -18.82 -32.44 -1.67
C ALA A 473 -17.56 -32.90 -0.92
N ALA A 474 -17.51 -32.71 0.40
CA ALA A 474 -16.40 -33.17 1.24
C ALA A 474 -16.27 -34.71 1.27
N LYS A 475 -17.39 -35.43 1.23
CA LYS A 475 -17.39 -36.92 1.12
C LYS A 475 -16.87 -37.36 -0.25
N MET A 476 -17.33 -36.72 -1.32
CA MET A 476 -16.86 -37.02 -2.67
C MET A 476 -15.37 -36.76 -2.85
N ALA A 477 -14.85 -35.67 -2.24
CA ALA A 477 -13.43 -35.34 -2.21
C ALA A 477 -12.60 -36.20 -1.23
N ASN A 478 -13.19 -37.21 -0.58
CA ASN A 478 -12.54 -38.07 0.42
C ASN A 478 -11.98 -37.35 1.66
N VAL A 479 -12.36 -36.07 1.92
CA VAL A 479 -11.83 -35.26 3.03
C VAL A 479 -12.73 -35.24 4.27
N HIS A 480 -13.98 -35.74 4.17
CA HIS A 480 -14.96 -35.72 5.26
C HIS A 480 -14.48 -36.43 6.54
N HIS A 481 -13.81 -37.57 6.41
CA HIS A 481 -13.31 -38.32 7.57
C HIS A 481 -12.24 -37.48 8.30
N PHE A 482 -11.29 -36.92 7.58
CA PHE A 482 -10.27 -36.03 8.13
C PHE A 482 -10.91 -34.84 8.88
N ILE A 483 -11.88 -34.15 8.26
CA ILE A 483 -12.57 -33.03 8.90
C ILE A 483 -13.18 -33.44 10.24
N LYS A 484 -13.75 -34.64 10.32
CA LYS A 484 -14.35 -35.17 11.58
C LYS A 484 -13.34 -35.50 12.67
N THR A 485 -12.08 -35.74 12.34
CA THR A 485 -11.00 -35.96 13.32
C THR A 485 -10.52 -34.68 13.98
N LEU A 486 -10.76 -33.53 13.35
CA LEU A 486 -10.37 -32.23 13.88
C LEU A 486 -11.30 -31.76 15.00
N THR A 487 -10.73 -31.08 16.00
CA THR A 487 -11.49 -30.46 17.07
C THR A 487 -12.42 -29.38 16.51
N GLY A 488 -13.75 -29.56 16.60
CA GLY A 488 -14.73 -28.65 15.96
C GLY A 488 -15.19 -29.08 14.57
N GLY A 489 -14.55 -30.08 13.93
CA GLY A 489 -14.97 -30.61 12.63
C GLY A 489 -15.00 -29.55 11.54
N TYR A 490 -16.15 -29.34 10.91
CA TYR A 490 -16.32 -28.31 9.88
C TYR A 490 -16.14 -26.87 10.37
N ASN A 491 -16.23 -26.63 11.68
CA ASN A 491 -16.00 -25.32 12.29
C ASN A 491 -14.52 -25.13 12.72
N PHE A 492 -13.65 -26.10 12.41
CA PHE A 492 -12.21 -25.93 12.65
C PHE A 492 -11.68 -24.72 11.88
N GLU A 493 -10.96 -23.84 12.57
CA GLU A 493 -10.43 -22.62 11.97
C GLU A 493 -9.04 -22.83 11.36
N ILE A 494 -8.94 -22.51 10.09
CA ILE A 494 -7.68 -22.44 9.34
C ILE A 494 -7.01 -21.11 9.65
N ASN A 495 -5.73 -21.13 10.02
CA ASN A 495 -4.94 -19.92 10.29
C ASN A 495 -4.56 -19.18 9.00
N GLU A 496 -4.00 -17.98 9.12
CA GLU A 496 -3.64 -17.12 7.97
C GLU A 496 -2.66 -17.79 7.00
N GLU A 497 -1.69 -18.54 7.53
CA GLU A 497 -0.68 -19.24 6.73
C GLU A 497 -1.15 -20.63 6.30
N SER A 498 -2.34 -21.06 6.75
CA SER A 498 -2.84 -22.43 6.58
C SER A 498 -1.83 -23.52 7.03
N SER A 499 -0.94 -23.17 7.96
CA SER A 499 0.15 -24.06 8.44
C SER A 499 -0.36 -25.16 9.37
N ASN A 500 -1.60 -25.05 9.86
CA ASN A 500 -2.27 -26.03 10.72
C ASN A 500 -2.96 -27.18 9.96
N ILE A 501 -2.78 -27.24 8.63
CA ILE A 501 -3.30 -28.30 7.74
C ILE A 501 -2.19 -28.71 6.76
N SER A 502 -2.06 -30.00 6.50
CA SER A 502 -1.03 -30.51 5.56
C SER A 502 -1.36 -30.14 4.10
N GLN A 503 -0.33 -30.12 3.24
CA GLN A 503 -0.48 -29.74 1.83
C GLN A 503 -1.49 -30.62 1.08
N GLY A 504 -1.48 -31.93 1.31
CA GLY A 504 -2.43 -32.84 0.67
C GLY A 504 -3.88 -32.65 1.15
N GLU A 505 -4.08 -32.32 2.44
CA GLU A 505 -5.39 -32.00 2.97
C GLU A 505 -5.92 -30.67 2.41
N LYS A 506 -5.06 -29.66 2.21
CA LYS A 506 -5.41 -28.41 1.51
C LYS A 506 -5.90 -28.71 0.09
N GLN A 507 -5.20 -29.59 -0.65
CA GLN A 507 -5.63 -30.00 -1.99
C GLN A 507 -6.99 -30.68 -1.97
N LEU A 508 -7.25 -31.63 -1.04
CA LEU A 508 -8.56 -32.27 -0.92
C LEU A 508 -9.69 -31.27 -0.60
N LEU A 509 -9.43 -30.27 0.25
CA LEU A 509 -10.40 -29.19 0.52
C LEU A 509 -10.67 -28.33 -0.73
N THR A 510 -9.64 -28.05 -1.53
CA THR A 510 -9.80 -27.32 -2.79
C THR A 510 -10.54 -28.14 -3.85
N ILE A 511 -10.32 -29.45 -3.90
CA ILE A 511 -11.11 -30.38 -4.73
C ILE A 511 -12.57 -30.40 -4.26
N ALA A 512 -12.85 -30.42 -2.94
CA ALA A 512 -14.20 -30.33 -2.42
C ALA A 512 -14.89 -29.01 -2.83
N ARG A 513 -14.14 -27.89 -2.84
CA ARG A 513 -14.61 -26.59 -3.36
C ARG A 513 -14.98 -26.68 -4.83
N ALA A 514 -14.15 -27.34 -5.64
CA ALA A 514 -14.38 -27.54 -7.07
C ALA A 514 -15.60 -28.43 -7.34
N ILE A 515 -15.78 -29.51 -6.57
CA ILE A 515 -16.95 -30.40 -6.65
C ILE A 515 -18.23 -29.64 -6.32
N LEU A 516 -18.22 -28.83 -5.24
CA LEU A 516 -19.38 -28.04 -4.82
C LEU A 516 -19.80 -27.00 -5.87
N LYS A 517 -18.83 -26.42 -6.59
CA LYS A 517 -19.08 -25.45 -7.67
C LYS A 517 -19.79 -26.08 -8.85
N ASP A 518 -19.54 -27.37 -9.14
CA ASP A 518 -20.10 -28.16 -10.25
C ASP A 518 -19.88 -27.51 -11.63
N PRO A 519 -18.62 -27.27 -12.03
CA PRO A 519 -18.27 -26.58 -13.28
C PRO A 519 -18.48 -27.49 -14.50
N ARG A 520 -18.60 -26.90 -15.70
CA ARG A 520 -18.60 -27.64 -16.98
C ARG A 520 -17.20 -28.01 -17.45
N ILE A 521 -16.24 -27.15 -17.13
CA ILE A 521 -14.84 -27.33 -17.49
C ILE A 521 -14.00 -27.28 -16.24
N ILE A 522 -13.05 -28.20 -16.07
CA ILE A 522 -12.16 -28.21 -14.93
C ILE A 522 -10.71 -28.17 -15.38
N ILE A 523 -9.90 -27.41 -14.64
CA ILE A 523 -8.46 -27.31 -14.83
C ILE A 523 -7.79 -27.83 -13.58
N LEU A 524 -6.89 -28.81 -13.75
CA LEU A 524 -6.15 -29.45 -12.66
C LEU A 524 -4.65 -29.31 -12.92
N ASP A 525 -3.90 -28.88 -11.90
CA ASP A 525 -2.43 -28.92 -11.91
C ASP A 525 -1.96 -30.01 -10.95
N GLU A 526 -1.36 -31.08 -11.47
CA GLU A 526 -1.13 -32.37 -10.79
C GLU A 526 0.23 -32.43 -10.05
N ALA A 527 0.83 -31.36 -9.63
CA ALA A 527 2.09 -31.46 -8.91
C ALA A 527 1.92 -31.89 -7.45
N THR A 528 2.11 -33.19 -7.16
CA THR A 528 1.99 -33.77 -5.81
C THR A 528 3.30 -34.40 -5.32
N SER A 529 4.39 -33.63 -5.30
CA SER A 529 5.74 -34.14 -5.03
C SER A 529 6.06 -34.46 -3.55
N SER A 530 5.13 -34.24 -2.59
CA SER A 530 5.46 -34.27 -1.15
C SER A 530 4.37 -34.92 -0.28
N VAL A 531 3.58 -35.85 -0.83
CA VAL A 531 2.41 -36.43 -0.13
C VAL A 531 2.65 -37.92 0.09
N ASP A 532 2.22 -38.43 1.27
CA ASP A 532 2.31 -39.87 1.54
C ASP A 532 1.42 -40.70 0.59
N THR A 533 1.79 -41.97 0.36
CA THR A 533 1.14 -42.86 -0.61
C THR A 533 -0.38 -43.05 -0.38
N ARG A 534 -0.84 -43.00 0.88
CA ARG A 534 -2.27 -43.14 1.21
C ARG A 534 -3.04 -41.90 0.81
N LEU A 535 -2.55 -40.72 1.16
CA LEU A 535 -3.17 -39.45 0.84
C LEU A 535 -3.12 -39.18 -0.67
N GLU A 536 -2.04 -39.62 -1.34
CA GLU A 536 -1.89 -39.62 -2.78
C GLU A 536 -3.01 -40.38 -3.48
N LYS A 537 -3.32 -41.60 -3.03
CA LYS A 537 -4.43 -42.37 -3.58
C LYS A 537 -5.78 -41.69 -3.36
N MET A 538 -6.00 -41.11 -2.18
CA MET A 538 -7.21 -40.33 -1.89
C MET A 538 -7.37 -39.11 -2.82
N LEU A 539 -6.25 -38.41 -3.13
CA LEU A 539 -6.23 -37.29 -4.07
C LEU A 539 -6.56 -37.73 -5.49
N GLN A 540 -5.96 -38.84 -5.98
CA GLN A 540 -6.26 -39.38 -7.28
C GLN A 540 -7.72 -39.78 -7.43
N ASP A 541 -8.27 -40.49 -6.43
CA ASP A 541 -9.68 -40.88 -6.43
C ASP A 541 -10.61 -39.64 -6.41
N ALA A 542 -10.26 -38.60 -5.68
CA ALA A 542 -11.01 -37.36 -5.65
C ALA A 542 -10.91 -36.59 -6.98
N MET A 543 -9.74 -36.56 -7.61
CA MET A 543 -9.54 -35.97 -8.93
C MET A 543 -10.37 -36.70 -9.99
N HIS A 544 -10.36 -38.03 -10.03
CA HIS A 544 -11.18 -38.80 -10.94
C HIS A 544 -12.68 -38.47 -10.79
N LYS A 545 -13.17 -38.40 -9.56
CA LYS A 545 -14.59 -38.07 -9.29
C LYS A 545 -14.96 -36.65 -9.76
N VAL A 546 -14.03 -35.70 -9.64
CA VAL A 546 -14.30 -34.31 -10.08
C VAL A 546 -14.22 -34.16 -11.59
N MET A 547 -13.46 -34.99 -12.28
CA MET A 547 -13.37 -35.00 -13.75
C MET A 547 -14.55 -35.72 -14.43
N ASP A 548 -15.21 -36.63 -13.76
CA ASP A 548 -16.26 -37.45 -14.32
C ASP A 548 -17.40 -36.62 -14.94
N GLY A 549 -17.69 -36.87 -16.22
CA GLY A 549 -18.69 -36.15 -17.00
C GLY A 549 -18.38 -34.71 -17.35
N ARG A 550 -17.17 -34.21 -17.07
CA ARG A 550 -16.72 -32.83 -17.36
C ARG A 550 -15.55 -32.78 -18.31
N THR A 551 -15.48 -31.71 -19.11
CA THR A 551 -14.28 -31.47 -19.92
C THR A 551 -13.13 -31.06 -18.99
N SER A 552 -12.06 -31.86 -18.97
CA SER A 552 -11.00 -31.72 -17.97
C SER A 552 -9.66 -31.46 -18.67
N PHE A 553 -8.98 -30.39 -18.25
CA PHE A 553 -7.60 -30.09 -18.65
C PHE A 553 -6.68 -30.38 -17.48
N VAL A 554 -5.72 -31.27 -17.67
CA VAL A 554 -4.80 -31.70 -16.61
C VAL A 554 -3.37 -31.41 -17.04
N ILE A 555 -2.67 -30.56 -16.29
CA ILE A 555 -1.21 -30.43 -16.40
C ILE A 555 -0.64 -31.66 -15.70
N ALA A 556 -0.28 -32.66 -16.49
CA ALA A 556 0.06 -33.96 -15.97
C ALA A 556 1.57 -34.08 -15.70
N HIS A 557 1.89 -34.40 -14.45
CA HIS A 557 3.23 -34.76 -14.00
C HIS A 557 3.39 -36.26 -13.73
N ARG A 558 2.32 -37.05 -13.89
CA ARG A 558 2.28 -38.49 -13.64
C ARG A 558 1.94 -39.27 -14.89
N LEU A 559 2.66 -40.35 -15.12
CA LEU A 559 2.47 -41.24 -16.25
C LEU A 559 1.08 -41.90 -16.28
N SER A 560 0.52 -42.22 -15.09
CA SER A 560 -0.81 -42.82 -14.96
C SER A 560 -1.93 -41.89 -15.47
N THR A 561 -1.85 -40.62 -15.18
CA THR A 561 -2.82 -39.59 -15.62
C THR A 561 -2.70 -39.38 -17.13
N VAL A 562 -1.48 -39.29 -17.64
CA VAL A 562 -1.23 -39.12 -19.08
C VAL A 562 -1.77 -40.31 -19.89
N ARG A 563 -1.55 -41.54 -19.41
CA ARG A 563 -1.97 -42.76 -20.09
C ARG A 563 -3.50 -42.87 -20.25
N ASN A 564 -4.24 -42.36 -19.28
CA ASN A 564 -5.71 -42.45 -19.24
C ASN A 564 -6.40 -41.26 -19.95
N ALA A 565 -5.65 -40.32 -20.52
CA ALA A 565 -6.21 -39.17 -21.20
C ALA A 565 -6.80 -39.53 -22.57
N ASP A 566 -7.96 -38.92 -22.89
CA ASP A 566 -8.59 -39.04 -24.22
C ASP A 566 -7.81 -38.30 -25.32
N LEU A 567 -7.13 -37.20 -24.91
CA LEU A 567 -6.24 -36.41 -25.80
C LEU A 567 -5.02 -35.96 -24.98
N ILE A 568 -3.86 -36.17 -25.56
CA ILE A 568 -2.59 -35.69 -25.00
C ILE A 568 -2.07 -34.56 -25.90
N LEU A 569 -1.73 -33.42 -25.31
CA LEU A 569 -1.09 -32.28 -25.95
C LEU A 569 0.36 -32.20 -25.44
N VAL A 570 1.31 -32.39 -26.36
CA VAL A 570 2.73 -32.23 -26.04
C VAL A 570 3.12 -30.81 -26.38
N VAL A 571 3.45 -30.03 -25.37
CA VAL A 571 3.80 -28.61 -25.49
C VAL A 571 5.30 -28.45 -25.36
N ASP A 572 5.91 -27.79 -26.34
CA ASP A 572 7.32 -27.42 -26.33
C ASP A 572 7.50 -26.01 -26.90
N HIS A 573 8.29 -25.16 -26.22
CA HIS A 573 8.54 -23.77 -26.60
C HIS A 573 7.27 -22.97 -26.99
N GLY A 574 6.17 -23.20 -26.28
CA GLY A 574 4.89 -22.49 -26.46
C GLY A 574 3.94 -23.12 -27.48
N ASP A 575 4.39 -24.00 -28.35
CA ASP A 575 3.58 -24.61 -29.41
C ASP A 575 3.23 -26.07 -29.08
N ILE A 576 2.14 -26.58 -29.67
CA ILE A 576 1.78 -28.00 -29.60
C ILE A 576 2.55 -28.74 -30.68
N VAL A 577 3.58 -29.50 -30.26
CA VAL A 577 4.45 -30.26 -31.19
C VAL A 577 3.84 -31.61 -31.57
N GLU A 578 3.07 -32.22 -30.66
CA GLU A 578 2.38 -33.49 -30.91
C GLU A 578 1.01 -33.49 -30.21
N GLN A 579 0.02 -34.13 -30.84
CA GLN A 579 -1.28 -34.39 -30.24
C GLN A 579 -1.83 -35.74 -30.68
N GLY A 580 -2.53 -36.42 -29.77
CA GLY A 580 -3.14 -37.74 -30.03
C GLY A 580 -3.40 -38.51 -28.73
N THR A 581 -3.77 -39.77 -28.84
CA THR A 581 -3.90 -40.71 -27.70
C THR A 581 -2.53 -41.26 -27.31
N HIS A 582 -2.44 -41.88 -26.13
CA HIS A 582 -1.21 -42.50 -25.63
C HIS A 582 -0.59 -43.50 -26.66
N GLU A 583 -1.42 -44.37 -27.25
CA GLU A 583 -0.98 -45.38 -28.19
C GLU A 583 -0.51 -44.75 -29.50
N GLU A 584 -1.22 -43.76 -30.02
CA GLU A 584 -0.85 -43.05 -31.25
C GLU A 584 0.48 -42.30 -31.12
N LEU A 585 0.70 -41.66 -29.98
CA LEU A 585 1.93 -40.88 -29.73
C LEU A 585 3.14 -41.78 -29.48
N LEU A 586 3.00 -42.89 -28.82
CA LEU A 586 4.07 -43.90 -28.71
C LEU A 586 4.46 -44.49 -30.05
N ALA A 587 3.46 -44.75 -30.92
CA ALA A 587 3.71 -45.28 -32.27
C ALA A 587 4.49 -44.30 -33.18
N LYS A 588 4.34 -42.96 -32.92
CA LYS A 588 5.05 -41.89 -33.66
C LYS A 588 6.54 -41.80 -33.35
N LYS A 589 6.97 -42.34 -32.18
CA LYS A 589 8.37 -42.31 -31.69
C LYS A 589 8.98 -40.90 -31.67
N GLY A 590 8.18 -39.95 -31.22
CA GLY A 590 8.55 -38.54 -31.19
C GLY A 590 8.94 -38.00 -29.80
N VAL A 591 8.63 -36.73 -29.57
CA VAL A 591 8.94 -36.03 -28.32
C VAL A 591 8.21 -36.70 -27.14
N TYR A 592 6.97 -37.16 -27.34
CA TYR A 592 6.19 -37.84 -26.30
C TYR A 592 6.86 -39.13 -25.81
N GLU A 593 7.36 -39.97 -26.73
CA GLU A 593 8.05 -41.22 -26.35
C GLU A 593 9.28 -40.94 -25.49
N ASN A 594 10.08 -39.93 -25.85
CA ASN A 594 11.25 -39.52 -25.08
C ASN A 594 10.88 -39.04 -23.69
N LEU A 595 9.83 -38.21 -23.54
CA LEU A 595 9.32 -37.77 -22.25
C LEU A 595 8.79 -38.93 -21.42
N TYR A 596 8.09 -39.87 -22.06
CA TYR A 596 7.53 -41.05 -21.38
C TYR A 596 8.62 -41.96 -20.84
N HIS A 597 9.66 -42.26 -21.61
CA HIS A 597 10.78 -43.12 -21.18
C HIS A 597 11.68 -42.43 -20.14
N SER A 598 11.92 -41.12 -20.23
CA SER A 598 12.68 -40.39 -19.23
C SER A 598 11.95 -40.33 -17.87
N GLY A 599 10.64 -40.17 -17.87
CA GLY A 599 9.78 -40.26 -16.67
C GLY A 599 9.75 -41.66 -16.05
N THR A 600 9.76 -42.72 -16.87
CA THR A 600 9.78 -44.12 -16.42
C THR A 600 11.15 -44.48 -15.82
N SER A 601 12.25 -43.92 -16.34
CA SER A 601 13.61 -44.11 -15.81
C SER A 601 13.77 -43.53 -14.42
N LEU A 602 13.17 -42.35 -14.13
CA LEU A 602 13.18 -41.73 -12.81
C LEU A 602 12.32 -42.49 -11.79
N ALA A 603 11.21 -43.10 -12.21
CA ALA A 603 10.34 -43.91 -11.34
C ALA A 603 10.99 -45.25 -10.94
N ASN A 604 11.85 -45.80 -11.78
CA ASN A 604 12.59 -47.07 -11.50
C ASN A 604 13.83 -46.89 -10.64
N HIS A 605 14.23 -45.67 -10.30
CA HIS A 605 15.40 -45.39 -9.45
C HIS A 605 15.04 -44.94 -8.05
N GLN A 606 13.83 -45.20 -7.55
CA GLN A 606 13.55 -45.10 -6.12
C GLN A 606 14.17 -46.34 -5.46
N PRO A 607 15.19 -46.23 -4.58
CA PRO A 607 15.69 -47.36 -3.83
C PRO A 607 14.58 -47.83 -2.89
N VAL A 608 14.28 -49.13 -3.00
CA VAL A 608 13.57 -49.87 -1.97
C VAL A 608 14.43 -49.83 -0.73
N CYS A 609 14.11 -49.03 0.26
CA CYS A 609 14.56 -49.13 1.65
C CYS A 609 13.38 -48.75 2.56
#